data_87136a24f276fdd20593075783ac12d1
#
_entry.id   87136a24f276fdd20593075783ac12d1
#
_cell.length_a   1.000
_cell.length_b   1.000
_cell.length_c   1.000
_cell.angle_alpha   90.00
_cell.angle_beta   90.00
_cell.angle_gamma   90.00
#
_symmetry.space_group_name_H-M   'P 1'
#
loop_
_entity.id
_entity.type
_entity.pdbx_description
1 polymer ?
#
loop_
_entity_poly.entity_id
_entity_poly.type
_entity_poly.pdbx_seq_one_letter_code
_entity_poly.pdbx_strand_id
1 'polypeptide(L)'
;ALLAGLLSHVGLLDDRTREYSGARGARFALWPGSTLAKKRPDYVMVAELVETSRLWGRTAARIDPAWAEETGAHVVKRSHSAPHWSSKRASAMAHEKVTLYGVPLVADRVVGYGRIDPEAARDIFLQNALIEGDWRTRHHFFRDNRALIARLEELEAKTRRRDLLVSDEQLFRFY
;
A
#
# COMPACT_ATOMS: atom_id res chain seq x y z
N ALA A 1 -18.76 8.86 16.34
CA ALA A 1 -18.46 10.00 17.22
C ALA A 1 -17.45 9.64 18.32
N LEU A 2 -17.66 8.56 19.12
CA LEU A 2 -16.75 8.20 20.22
C LEU A 2 -15.33 7.86 19.75
N LEU A 3 -15.17 7.18 18.63
CA LEU A 3 -13.87 6.80 18.10
C LEU A 3 -12.94 7.99 17.84
N ALA A 4 -13.49 9.14 17.44
CA ALA A 4 -12.71 10.35 17.18
C ALA A 4 -11.95 10.84 18.44
N GLY A 5 -12.54 10.67 19.62
CA GLY A 5 -11.90 11.01 20.89
C GLY A 5 -11.02 9.91 21.49
N LEU A 6 -11.06 8.69 20.93
CA LEU A 6 -10.43 7.49 21.49
C LEU A 6 -9.46 6.81 20.53
N LEU A 7 -8.94 7.55 19.54
CA LEU A 7 -8.00 7.00 18.52
C LEU A 7 -6.74 6.39 19.14
N SER A 8 -6.28 6.91 20.29
CA SER A 8 -5.14 6.36 21.04
C SER A 8 -5.49 5.10 21.85
N HIS A 9 -6.76 4.75 21.95
CA HIS A 9 -7.26 3.58 22.68
C HIS A 9 -7.71 2.45 21.76
N VAL A 10 -7.27 2.47 20.52
CA VAL A 10 -7.46 1.38 19.55
C VAL A 10 -6.42 0.29 19.79
N GLY A 11 -6.83 -0.96 19.68
CA GLY A 11 -5.96 -2.12 19.79
C GLY A 11 -6.24 -3.17 18.74
N LEU A 12 -5.17 -3.83 18.27
CA LEU A 12 -5.19 -5.00 17.37
C LEU A 12 -4.85 -6.24 18.18
N LEU A 13 -5.67 -7.28 18.08
CA LEU A 13 -5.44 -8.58 18.73
C LEU A 13 -4.16 -9.23 18.21
N ASP A 14 -3.30 -9.64 19.13
CA ASP A 14 -2.19 -10.55 18.87
C ASP A 14 -2.67 -11.97 19.19
N ASP A 15 -2.86 -12.78 18.16
CA ASP A 15 -3.40 -14.15 18.29
C ASP A 15 -2.49 -15.05 19.15
N ARG A 16 -1.19 -14.79 19.16
CA ARG A 16 -0.22 -15.58 19.90
C ARG A 16 -0.30 -15.32 21.42
N THR A 17 -0.37 -14.05 21.80
CA THR A 17 -0.38 -13.65 23.23
C THR A 17 -1.79 -13.51 23.76
N ARG A 18 -2.79 -13.39 22.88
CA ARG A 18 -4.19 -13.12 23.22
C ARG A 18 -4.38 -11.77 23.90
N GLU A 19 -3.45 -10.85 23.72
CA GLU A 19 -3.49 -9.46 24.16
C GLU A 19 -3.67 -8.53 22.95
N TYR A 20 -4.05 -7.30 23.22
CA TYR A 20 -4.17 -6.26 22.19
C TYR A 20 -2.92 -5.40 22.17
N SER A 21 -2.36 -5.24 20.98
CA SER A 21 -1.32 -4.26 20.68
C SER A 21 -1.98 -2.89 20.49
N GLY A 22 -1.74 -1.99 21.40
CA GLY A 22 -2.29 -0.64 21.41
C GLY A 22 -1.28 0.42 20.97
N ALA A 23 -1.68 1.68 21.14
CA ALA A 23 -0.87 2.83 20.79
C ALA A 23 0.52 2.80 21.46
N ARG A 24 1.55 3.23 20.69
CA ARG A 24 2.94 3.39 21.19
C ARG A 24 3.55 2.11 21.78
N GLY A 25 3.09 0.96 21.31
CA GLY A 25 3.60 -0.34 21.77
C GLY A 25 3.00 -0.83 23.08
N ALA A 26 1.99 -0.16 23.63
CA ALA A 26 1.25 -0.63 24.80
C ALA A 26 0.59 -1.99 24.50
N ARG A 27 0.56 -2.87 25.48
CA ARG A 27 -0.17 -4.14 25.42
C ARG A 27 -1.19 -4.18 26.53
N PHE A 28 -2.43 -4.53 26.19
CA PHE A 28 -3.51 -4.63 27.14
C PHE A 28 -4.39 -5.84 26.88
N ALA A 29 -5.04 -6.31 27.94
CA ALA A 29 -6.08 -7.32 27.84
C ALA A 29 -7.45 -6.68 28.08
N LEU A 30 -8.50 -7.27 27.53
CA LEU A 30 -9.86 -6.84 27.86
C LEU A 30 -10.19 -7.25 29.30
N TRP A 31 -10.85 -6.34 30.02
CA TRP A 31 -11.35 -6.62 31.36
C TRP A 31 -12.22 -7.90 31.36
N PRO A 32 -12.06 -8.82 32.32
CA PRO A 32 -12.80 -10.09 32.32
C PRO A 32 -14.31 -9.97 32.29
N GLY A 33 -14.84 -8.87 32.84
CA GLY A 33 -16.28 -8.54 32.82
C GLY A 33 -16.77 -7.94 31.49
N SER A 34 -15.90 -7.71 30.52
CA SER A 34 -16.30 -7.23 29.21
C SER A 34 -17.02 -8.33 28.42
N THR A 35 -18.12 -7.98 27.75
CA THR A 35 -18.83 -8.90 26.84
C THR A 35 -17.97 -9.40 25.68
N LEU A 36 -16.92 -8.65 25.33
CA LEU A 36 -15.97 -8.99 24.27
C LEU A 36 -14.78 -9.84 24.75
N ALA A 37 -14.61 -10.01 26.07
CA ALA A 37 -13.47 -10.76 26.61
C ALA A 37 -13.39 -12.23 26.13
N LYS A 38 -14.53 -12.84 25.81
CA LYS A 38 -14.62 -14.19 25.25
C LYS A 38 -14.50 -14.21 23.73
N LYS A 39 -15.11 -13.23 23.02
CA LYS A 39 -15.16 -13.16 21.55
C LYS A 39 -13.87 -12.65 20.92
N ARG A 40 -13.17 -11.75 21.59
CA ARG A 40 -11.89 -11.15 21.21
C ARG A 40 -11.83 -10.78 19.71
N PRO A 41 -12.58 -9.77 19.28
CA PRO A 41 -12.50 -9.31 17.88
C PRO A 41 -11.11 -8.75 17.57
N ASP A 42 -10.72 -8.81 16.31
CA ASP A 42 -9.38 -8.38 15.85
C ASP A 42 -9.07 -6.93 16.24
N TYR A 43 -10.05 -6.03 16.08
CA TYR A 43 -9.91 -4.64 16.42
C TYR A 43 -10.93 -4.21 17.48
N VAL A 44 -10.42 -3.51 18.49
CA VAL A 44 -11.24 -2.91 19.54
C VAL A 44 -10.85 -1.46 19.78
N MET A 45 -11.79 -0.67 20.26
CA MET A 45 -11.49 0.54 21.02
C MET A 45 -11.92 0.33 22.47
N VAL A 46 -11.20 0.91 23.41
CA VAL A 46 -11.52 0.89 24.83
C VAL A 46 -11.72 2.30 25.36
N ALA A 47 -12.68 2.49 26.26
CA ALA A 47 -12.91 3.81 26.85
C ALA A 47 -11.80 4.18 27.84
N GLU A 48 -11.29 3.18 28.56
CA GLU A 48 -10.28 3.37 29.59
C GLU A 48 -9.18 2.30 29.52
N LEU A 49 -7.95 2.72 29.78
CA LEU A 49 -6.81 1.86 30.04
C LEU A 49 -6.44 2.00 31.51
N VAL A 50 -6.58 0.92 32.26
CA VAL A 50 -6.33 0.90 33.73
C VAL A 50 -5.18 -0.05 34.03
N GLU A 51 -4.13 0.48 34.63
CA GLU A 51 -2.97 -0.29 35.05
C GLU A 51 -3.14 -0.81 36.47
N THR A 52 -2.94 -2.12 36.62
CA THR A 52 -2.90 -2.79 37.93
C THR A 52 -1.69 -3.73 37.95
N SER A 53 -1.87 -5.05 38.07
CA SER A 53 -0.82 -6.04 37.78
C SER A 53 -0.48 -6.13 36.28
N ARG A 54 -1.37 -5.66 35.45
CA ARG A 54 -1.24 -5.52 33.99
C ARG A 54 -2.15 -4.41 33.48
N LEU A 55 -2.00 -4.01 32.23
CA LEU A 55 -2.86 -3.01 31.61
C LEU A 55 -4.17 -3.66 31.13
N TRP A 56 -5.29 -3.09 31.55
CA TRP A 56 -6.64 -3.55 31.22
C TRP A 56 -7.40 -2.51 30.41
N GLY A 57 -8.02 -2.97 29.32
CA GLY A 57 -9.00 -2.18 28.56
C GLY A 57 -10.41 -2.38 29.11
N ARG A 58 -11.02 -1.32 29.61
CA ARG A 58 -12.40 -1.30 30.09
C ARG A 58 -13.34 -0.69 29.08
N THR A 59 -14.60 -1.12 29.11
CA THR A 59 -15.66 -0.63 28.22
C THR A 59 -15.25 -0.70 26.76
N ALA A 60 -15.03 -1.95 26.30
CA ALA A 60 -14.54 -2.24 24.97
C ALA A 60 -15.66 -2.31 23.94
N ALA A 61 -15.40 -1.78 22.76
CA ALA A 61 -16.25 -1.96 21.58
C ALA A 61 -15.42 -2.49 20.40
N ARG A 62 -16.02 -3.40 19.62
CA ARG A 62 -15.47 -3.81 18.33
C ARG A 62 -15.52 -2.62 17.38
N ILE A 63 -14.47 -2.43 16.59
CA ILE A 63 -14.42 -1.43 15.53
C ILE A 63 -13.98 -2.06 14.21
N ASP A 64 -14.30 -1.40 13.10
CA ASP A 64 -13.71 -1.63 11.81
C ASP A 64 -12.45 -0.75 11.69
N PRO A 65 -11.27 -1.30 11.31
CA PRO A 65 -10.06 -0.50 11.11
C PRO A 65 -10.24 0.61 10.07
N ALA A 66 -11.14 0.45 9.08
CA ALA A 66 -11.47 1.48 8.11
C ALA A 66 -12.07 2.74 8.78
N TRP A 67 -12.88 2.57 9.82
CA TRP A 67 -13.41 3.71 10.59
C TRP A 67 -12.32 4.46 11.34
N ALA A 68 -11.32 3.72 11.86
CA ALA A 68 -10.19 4.33 12.55
C ALA A 68 -9.27 5.05 11.55
N GLU A 69 -9.09 4.51 10.36
CA GLU A 69 -8.35 5.15 9.26
C GLU A 69 -9.01 6.45 8.81
N GLU A 70 -10.33 6.44 8.59
CA GLU A 70 -11.09 7.61 8.13
C GLU A 70 -11.13 8.70 9.22
N THR A 71 -11.54 8.32 10.42
CA THR A 71 -11.66 9.26 11.55
C THR A 71 -10.31 9.81 11.98
N GLY A 72 -9.26 8.98 11.90
CA GLY A 72 -7.89 9.31 12.25
C GLY A 72 -7.03 9.78 11.09
N ALA A 73 -7.60 10.20 9.96
CA ALA A 73 -6.86 10.57 8.75
C ALA A 73 -5.74 11.59 9.00
N HIS A 74 -5.91 12.46 9.98
CA HIS A 74 -4.95 13.50 10.39
C HIS A 74 -3.79 13.00 11.27
N VAL A 75 -3.86 11.78 11.80
CA VAL A 75 -2.85 11.19 12.70
C VAL A 75 -2.34 9.82 12.26
N VAL A 76 -2.94 9.21 11.23
CA VAL A 76 -2.41 7.97 10.67
C VAL A 76 -1.12 8.22 9.91
N LYS A 77 -0.20 7.27 10.01
CA LYS A 77 1.01 7.25 9.22
C LYS A 77 0.83 6.28 8.05
N ARG A 78 1.08 6.77 6.83
CA ARG A 78 1.09 5.98 5.60
C ARG A 78 2.52 5.77 5.15
N SER A 79 2.84 4.56 4.74
CA SER A 79 4.12 4.24 4.11
C SER A 79 3.86 3.42 2.85
N HIS A 80 4.68 3.67 1.83
CA HIS A 80 4.56 3.02 0.53
C HIS A 80 5.84 2.26 0.23
N SER A 81 5.72 1.10 -0.38
CA SER A 81 6.84 0.23 -0.71
C SER A 81 6.61 -0.51 -2.03
N ALA A 82 7.68 -1.06 -2.58
CA ALA A 82 7.68 -1.87 -3.79
C ALA A 82 6.88 -1.24 -4.95
N PRO A 83 7.21 -0.01 -5.39
CA PRO A 83 6.57 0.56 -6.56
C PRO A 83 6.84 -0.33 -7.78
N HIS A 84 5.79 -0.61 -8.58
CA HIS A 84 5.86 -1.53 -9.70
C HIS A 84 4.85 -1.17 -10.79
N TRP A 85 5.10 -1.66 -11.99
CA TRP A 85 4.15 -1.54 -13.10
C TRP A 85 3.04 -2.59 -13.00
N SER A 86 1.81 -2.18 -13.28
CA SER A 86 0.67 -3.08 -13.41
C SER A 86 0.07 -2.99 -14.81
N SER A 87 0.39 -3.94 -15.68
CA SER A 87 -0.18 -4.01 -17.03
C SER A 87 -1.70 -4.04 -17.05
N LYS A 88 -2.30 -4.73 -16.07
CA LYS A 88 -3.76 -4.82 -15.92
C LYS A 88 -4.41 -3.46 -15.64
N ARG A 89 -3.76 -2.61 -14.86
CA ARG A 89 -4.24 -1.27 -14.51
C ARG A 89 -3.66 -0.17 -15.40
N ALA A 90 -2.69 -0.53 -16.24
CA ALA A 90 -1.92 0.41 -17.06
C ALA A 90 -1.40 1.60 -16.23
N SER A 91 -0.85 1.31 -15.05
CA SER A 91 -0.44 2.31 -14.08
C SER A 91 0.65 1.79 -13.15
N ALA A 92 1.49 2.71 -12.68
CA ALA A 92 2.39 2.42 -11.57
C ALA A 92 1.60 2.28 -10.27
N MET A 93 1.86 1.21 -9.54
CA MET A 93 1.22 0.82 -8.29
C MET A 93 2.26 0.70 -7.18
N ALA A 94 1.83 0.77 -5.93
CA ALA A 94 2.68 0.49 -4.77
C ALA A 94 1.87 -0.20 -3.67
N HIS A 95 2.57 -0.81 -2.73
CA HIS A 95 1.99 -1.38 -1.52
C HIS A 95 1.93 -0.31 -0.42
N GLU A 96 0.75 -0.08 0.13
CA GLU A 96 0.51 0.88 1.20
C GLU A 96 0.27 0.16 2.52
N LYS A 97 0.97 0.61 3.56
CA LYS A 97 0.74 0.27 4.95
C LYS A 97 0.24 1.49 5.70
N VAL A 98 -0.81 1.32 6.52
CA VAL A 98 -1.38 2.39 7.33
C VAL A 98 -1.30 2.01 8.81
N THR A 99 -0.75 2.89 9.63
CA THR A 99 -0.66 2.69 11.08
C THR A 99 -1.24 3.87 11.84
N LEU A 100 -1.89 3.58 12.97
CA LEU A 100 -2.43 4.57 13.90
C LEU A 100 -1.66 4.43 15.23
N TYR A 101 -0.80 5.41 15.55
CA TYR A 101 0.09 5.38 16.72
C TYR A 101 0.90 4.07 16.85
N GLY A 102 1.25 3.46 15.71
CA GLY A 102 1.97 2.19 15.64
C GLY A 102 1.09 0.95 15.50
N VAL A 103 -0.22 1.05 15.72
CA VAL A 103 -1.18 -0.04 15.48
C VAL A 103 -1.44 -0.16 13.98
N PRO A 104 -1.17 -1.31 13.34
CA PRO A 104 -1.47 -1.52 11.93
C PRO A 104 -2.99 -1.50 11.70
N LEU A 105 -3.49 -0.58 10.87
CA LEU A 105 -4.88 -0.58 10.39
C LEU A 105 -4.99 -1.26 9.03
N VAL A 106 -3.98 -1.08 8.18
CA VAL A 106 -3.83 -1.75 6.89
C VAL A 106 -2.42 -2.29 6.83
N ALA A 107 -2.28 -3.60 6.67
CA ALA A 107 -0.98 -4.25 6.59
C ALA A 107 -0.37 -4.12 5.18
N ASP A 108 -1.22 -4.31 4.15
CA ASP A 108 -0.83 -4.29 2.75
C ASP A 108 -2.05 -3.99 1.87
N ARG A 109 -2.00 -2.90 1.14
CA ARG A 109 -3.03 -2.48 0.19
C ARG A 109 -2.38 -1.95 -1.07
N VAL A 110 -2.77 -2.46 -2.23
CA VAL A 110 -2.24 -1.98 -3.52
C VAL A 110 -2.94 -0.68 -3.92
N VAL A 111 -2.18 0.40 -4.07
CA VAL A 111 -2.65 1.74 -4.39
C VAL A 111 -1.97 2.30 -5.64
N GLY A 112 -2.60 3.29 -6.32
CA GLY A 112 -1.99 4.00 -7.44
C GLY A 112 -0.83 4.88 -6.97
N TYR A 113 0.34 4.73 -7.58
CA TYR A 113 1.56 5.40 -7.15
C TYR A 113 1.72 6.81 -7.73
N GLY A 114 1.04 7.12 -8.84
CA GLY A 114 1.21 8.38 -9.55
C GLY A 114 0.83 9.65 -8.77
N ARG A 115 0.02 9.54 -7.69
CA ARG A 115 -0.30 10.68 -6.80
C ARG A 115 0.64 10.78 -5.61
N ILE A 116 1.41 9.73 -5.34
CA ILE A 116 2.32 9.62 -4.21
C ILE A 116 3.69 10.16 -4.63
N ASP A 117 4.20 9.64 -5.73
CA ASP A 117 5.46 10.04 -6.34
C ASP A 117 5.28 10.07 -7.87
N PRO A 118 4.94 11.23 -8.44
CA PRO A 118 4.70 11.37 -9.87
C PRO A 118 5.94 11.09 -10.72
N GLU A 119 7.13 11.46 -10.25
CA GLU A 119 8.39 11.28 -10.98
C GLU A 119 8.73 9.79 -11.08
N ALA A 120 8.79 9.09 -9.96
CA ALA A 120 9.05 7.66 -9.96
C ALA A 120 7.96 6.88 -10.71
N ALA A 121 6.69 7.30 -10.62
CA ALA A 121 5.60 6.66 -11.37
C ALA A 121 5.73 6.88 -12.88
N ARG A 122 6.21 8.06 -13.31
CA ARG A 122 6.54 8.36 -14.71
C ARG A 122 7.66 7.45 -15.21
N ASP A 123 8.73 7.32 -14.45
CA ASP A 123 9.87 6.47 -14.83
C ASP A 123 9.47 5.00 -14.97
N ILE A 124 8.65 4.49 -14.04
CA ILE A 124 8.08 3.15 -14.12
C ILE A 124 7.23 3.00 -15.38
N PHE A 125 6.41 4.00 -15.73
CA PHE A 125 5.60 3.99 -16.95
C PHE A 125 6.48 4.00 -18.20
N LEU A 126 7.47 4.87 -18.28
CA LEU A 126 8.39 4.95 -19.43
C LEU A 126 9.09 3.62 -19.66
N GLN A 127 9.70 3.07 -18.62
CA GLN A 127 10.45 1.82 -18.71
C GLN A 127 9.54 0.67 -19.11
N ASN A 128 8.48 0.41 -18.38
CA ASN A 128 7.70 -0.82 -18.57
C ASN A 128 6.68 -0.70 -19.72
N ALA A 129 5.97 0.44 -19.79
CA ALA A 129 4.92 0.60 -20.80
C ALA A 129 5.46 0.94 -22.18
N LEU A 130 6.33 1.96 -22.29
CA LEU A 130 6.76 2.48 -23.57
C LEU A 130 7.98 1.72 -24.13
N ILE A 131 9.00 1.48 -23.32
CA ILE A 131 10.26 0.86 -23.74
C ILE A 131 10.09 -0.66 -23.84
N GLU A 132 9.71 -1.33 -22.75
CA GLU A 132 9.50 -2.78 -22.73
C GLU A 132 8.24 -3.20 -23.51
N GLY A 133 7.30 -2.27 -23.70
CA GLY A 133 6.09 -2.50 -24.49
C GLY A 133 4.98 -3.25 -23.76
N ASP A 134 5.04 -3.34 -22.42
CA ASP A 134 4.01 -3.97 -21.60
C ASP A 134 2.84 -3.03 -21.33
N TRP A 135 2.22 -2.55 -22.43
CA TRP A 135 1.08 -1.65 -22.35
C TRP A 135 -0.03 -2.05 -23.32
N ARG A 136 -1.15 -2.44 -22.79
CA ARG A 136 -2.37 -2.71 -23.57
C ARG A 136 -3.11 -1.42 -23.88
N THR A 137 -2.77 -0.80 -24.99
CA THR A 137 -3.35 0.48 -25.41
C THR A 137 -3.85 0.46 -26.84
N ARG A 138 -4.79 1.37 -27.16
CA ARG A 138 -5.31 1.59 -28.52
C ARG A 138 -4.64 2.77 -29.21
N HIS A 139 -3.68 3.43 -28.61
CA HIS A 139 -2.98 4.57 -29.20
C HIS A 139 -2.19 4.15 -30.44
N HIS A 140 -2.41 4.87 -31.55
CA HIS A 140 -1.78 4.58 -32.83
C HIS A 140 -0.26 4.67 -32.74
N PHE A 141 0.25 5.76 -32.14
CA PHE A 141 1.69 5.97 -32.03
C PHE A 141 2.43 4.79 -31.39
N PHE A 142 1.84 4.18 -30.37
CA PHE A 142 2.46 3.07 -29.68
C PHE A 142 2.54 1.82 -30.58
N ARG A 143 1.46 1.51 -31.30
CA ARG A 143 1.45 0.39 -32.26
C ARG A 143 2.44 0.62 -33.40
N ASP A 144 2.47 1.85 -33.92
CA ASP A 144 3.36 2.21 -35.03
C ASP A 144 4.82 2.13 -34.60
N ASN A 145 5.16 2.61 -33.40
CA ASN A 145 6.50 2.48 -32.84
C ASN A 145 6.89 1.01 -32.60
N ARG A 146 5.99 0.19 -32.06
CA ARG A 146 6.27 -1.25 -31.88
C ARG A 146 6.46 -1.97 -33.21
N ALA A 147 5.67 -1.64 -34.23
CA ALA A 147 5.85 -2.18 -35.58
C ALA A 147 7.17 -1.74 -36.22
N LEU A 148 7.59 -0.49 -36.03
CA LEU A 148 8.88 0.01 -36.48
C LEU A 148 10.03 -0.72 -35.79
N ILE A 149 10.01 -0.88 -34.50
CA ILE A 149 11.03 -1.61 -33.73
C ILE A 149 11.17 -3.03 -34.29
N ALA A 150 10.06 -3.77 -34.43
CA ALA A 150 10.08 -5.13 -34.95
C ALA A 150 10.70 -5.21 -36.37
N ARG A 151 10.41 -4.23 -37.24
CA ARG A 151 11.04 -4.18 -38.58
C ARG A 151 12.54 -3.90 -38.53
N LEU A 152 12.97 -3.04 -37.60
CA LEU A 152 14.42 -2.74 -37.44
C LEU A 152 15.16 -3.95 -36.87
N GLU A 153 14.58 -4.68 -35.92
CA GLU A 153 15.13 -5.95 -35.40
C GLU A 153 15.31 -6.99 -36.51
N GLU A 154 14.32 -7.14 -37.42
CA GLU A 154 14.44 -8.02 -38.56
C GLU A 154 15.57 -7.59 -39.50
N LEU A 155 15.73 -6.27 -39.74
CA LEU A 155 16.81 -5.74 -40.59
C LEU A 155 18.17 -5.98 -39.95
N GLU A 156 18.33 -5.74 -38.66
CA GLU A 156 19.56 -6.04 -37.93
C GLU A 156 19.95 -7.52 -38.04
N ALA A 157 18.95 -8.40 -37.84
CA ALA A 157 19.17 -9.84 -37.97
C ALA A 157 19.64 -10.26 -39.38
N LYS A 158 19.02 -9.66 -40.42
CA LYS A 158 19.37 -9.96 -41.85
C LYS A 158 20.72 -9.40 -42.25
N THR A 159 21.06 -8.21 -41.77
CA THR A 159 22.30 -7.50 -42.15
C THR A 159 23.47 -7.78 -41.21
N ARG A 160 23.27 -8.53 -40.14
CA ARG A 160 24.25 -8.75 -39.05
C ARG A 160 24.79 -7.45 -38.46
N ARG A 161 24.00 -6.36 -38.49
CA ARG A 161 24.29 -5.08 -37.84
C ARG A 161 23.56 -5.01 -36.51
N ARG A 162 24.05 -4.16 -35.59
CA ARG A 162 23.44 -3.93 -34.26
C ARG A 162 23.43 -2.45 -33.91
N ASP A 163 23.31 -1.59 -34.91
CA ASP A 163 23.40 -0.14 -34.75
C ASP A 163 22.20 0.63 -35.32
N LEU A 164 21.13 -0.09 -35.70
CA LEU A 164 19.94 0.51 -36.28
C LEU A 164 18.94 0.91 -35.18
N LEU A 165 18.90 0.18 -34.06
CA LEU A 165 18.06 0.48 -32.92
C LEU A 165 18.79 1.37 -31.93
N VAL A 166 18.09 2.37 -31.43
CA VAL A 166 18.55 3.15 -30.26
C VAL A 166 18.44 2.31 -28.99
N SER A 167 19.35 2.52 -28.04
CA SER A 167 19.29 1.80 -26.76
C SER A 167 18.08 2.23 -25.92
N ASP A 168 17.65 1.36 -25.02
CA ASP A 168 16.59 1.66 -24.07
C ASP A 168 16.90 2.92 -23.23
N GLU A 169 18.17 3.13 -22.86
CA GLU A 169 18.61 4.32 -22.15
C GLU A 169 18.45 5.60 -22.99
N GLN A 170 18.70 5.53 -24.29
CA GLN A 170 18.48 6.67 -25.18
C GLN A 170 16.98 6.96 -25.37
N LEU A 171 16.15 5.91 -25.48
CA LEU A 171 14.70 6.05 -25.51
C LEU A 171 14.17 6.66 -24.20
N PHE A 172 14.65 6.19 -23.06
CA PHE A 172 14.27 6.72 -21.76
C PHE A 172 14.58 8.22 -21.61
N ARG A 173 15.74 8.65 -22.10
CA ARG A 173 16.13 10.08 -22.10
C ARG A 173 15.33 10.93 -23.08
N PHE A 174 14.83 10.31 -24.14
CA PHE A 174 14.03 11.02 -25.14
C PHE A 174 12.62 11.34 -24.63
N TYR A 175 12.02 10.44 -23.86
CA TYR A 175 10.68 10.60 -23.30
C TYR A 175 10.70 11.47 -22.05
#